data_716942c26f6f66334de6bb38f1fc9405
#
_entry.id   716942c26f6f66334de6bb38f1fc9405
#
_cell.length_a   1.000
_cell.length_b   1.000
_cell.length_c   1.000
_cell.angle_alpha   90.00
_cell.angle_beta   90.00
_cell.angle_gamma   90.00
#
_symmetry.space_group_name_H-M   'P 1'
#
loop_
_entity.id
_entity.type
_entity.pdbx_description
1 polymer ?
#
loop_
_entity_poly.entity_id
_entity_poly.type
_entity_poly.pdbx_seq_one_letter_code
_entity_poly.pdbx_strand_id
1 'polypeptide(L)'
;LRKLFENEVIDQTTYELALAEKLPGKPFPLPEITPHLTEKLRNDHKGTQLTSTINYSLQQQINEIARKNYEALRQNEIHNLAILILDVNTREVLAYLGNSPTTAEHDHFVDIIQRPRSTGSILKPFLYTAMLDEGSLLPHTLVADVPTSVNGYSPQNFDKEFNGAVPASVALAKSLNVPAVRMLQDYGLQKFYHQLEKLQQKNINKSAGYYGLSLILGGAESSLWGITNAYAGMASTLNHFNSSSSEYKPKEFLEPIYKLNKKADFGKNQFQPEVFHAGAIYHTLKTLEEVNRPSGEENWNFFS
;
A
#
# COMPACT_ATOMS: atom_id res chain seq x y z
N LEU A 1 -26.74 -44.56 5.35
CA LEU A 1 -26.71 -45.99 5.71
C LEU A 1 -28.10 -46.62 5.56
N ARG A 2 -29.15 -46.12 6.26
CA ARG A 2 -30.50 -46.70 6.26
C ARG A 2 -31.05 -46.89 4.83
N LYS A 3 -30.96 -45.87 3.95
CA LYS A 3 -31.39 -45.99 2.53
C LYS A 3 -30.60 -47.05 1.74
N LEU A 4 -29.32 -47.24 2.04
CA LEU A 4 -28.50 -48.27 1.38
C LEU A 4 -28.92 -49.66 1.79
N PHE A 5 -29.28 -49.83 3.08
CA PHE A 5 -29.80 -51.08 3.59
C PHE A 5 -31.22 -51.38 3.05
N GLU A 6 -32.15 -50.42 3.08
CA GLU A 6 -33.49 -50.56 2.55
C GLU A 6 -33.55 -50.86 1.04
N ASN A 7 -32.52 -50.41 0.29
CA ASN A 7 -32.38 -50.70 -1.12
C ASN A 7 -31.49 -51.91 -1.42
N GLU A 8 -31.20 -52.76 -0.40
CA GLU A 8 -30.41 -53.98 -0.53
C GLU A 8 -28.99 -53.80 -1.13
N VAL A 9 -28.46 -52.56 -1.02
CA VAL A 9 -27.09 -52.22 -1.48
C VAL A 9 -26.02 -52.75 -0.50
N ILE A 10 -26.39 -52.80 0.79
CA ILE A 10 -25.57 -53.35 1.87
C ILE A 10 -26.39 -54.38 2.65
N ASP A 11 -25.73 -55.44 3.18
CA ASP A 11 -26.38 -56.43 4.02
C ASP A 11 -26.53 -55.93 5.47
N GLN A 12 -27.26 -56.75 6.28
CA GLN A 12 -27.54 -56.46 7.68
C GLN A 12 -26.26 -56.30 8.47
N THR A 13 -25.28 -57.18 8.28
CA THR A 13 -24.00 -57.17 9.01
C THR A 13 -23.21 -55.90 8.70
N THR A 14 -23.11 -55.53 7.45
CA THR A 14 -22.45 -54.28 7.01
C THR A 14 -23.15 -53.05 7.58
N TYR A 15 -24.49 -53.07 7.61
CA TYR A 15 -25.30 -51.99 8.19
C TYR A 15 -25.02 -51.80 9.69
N GLU A 16 -25.03 -52.91 10.45
CA GLU A 16 -24.77 -52.88 11.90
C GLU A 16 -23.33 -52.45 12.22
N LEU A 17 -22.34 -52.99 11.52
CA LEU A 17 -20.93 -52.59 11.65
C LEU A 17 -20.75 -51.12 11.36
N ALA A 18 -21.32 -50.63 10.28
CA ALA A 18 -21.25 -49.23 9.89
C ALA A 18 -21.95 -48.27 10.87
N LEU A 19 -23.01 -48.73 11.57
CA LEU A 19 -23.61 -47.96 12.66
C LEU A 19 -22.76 -47.94 13.92
N ALA A 20 -21.97 -48.98 14.16
CA ALA A 20 -21.05 -49.07 15.30
C ALA A 20 -19.76 -48.27 15.08
N GLU A 21 -19.41 -47.95 13.81
CA GLU A 21 -18.25 -47.08 13.49
C GLU A 21 -18.46 -45.67 14.00
N LYS A 22 -17.40 -45.16 14.61
CA LYS A 22 -17.37 -43.73 14.97
C LYS A 22 -17.37 -42.89 13.69
N LEU A 23 -18.27 -41.94 13.63
CA LEU A 23 -18.25 -40.95 12.53
C LEU A 23 -16.87 -40.27 12.47
N PRO A 24 -16.35 -40.03 11.27
CA PRO A 24 -15.13 -39.25 11.11
C PRO A 24 -15.23 -37.96 11.91
N GLY A 25 -14.18 -37.61 12.61
CA GLY A 25 -14.08 -36.32 13.29
C GLY A 25 -14.26 -35.15 12.28
N LYS A 26 -14.47 -33.96 12.81
CA LYS A 26 -14.45 -32.77 11.95
C LYS A 26 -13.12 -32.71 11.20
N PRO A 27 -13.13 -32.38 9.91
CA PRO A 27 -11.89 -32.16 9.18
C PRO A 27 -10.98 -31.19 9.93
N PHE A 28 -9.69 -31.45 9.94
CA PHE A 28 -8.74 -30.49 10.48
C PHE A 28 -8.89 -29.18 9.71
N PRO A 29 -8.95 -28.03 10.39
CA PRO A 29 -8.99 -26.75 9.69
C PRO A 29 -7.71 -26.61 8.85
N LEU A 30 -7.86 -26.12 7.62
CA LEU A 30 -6.71 -25.78 6.81
C LEU A 30 -5.95 -24.63 7.45
N PRO A 31 -4.60 -24.60 7.35
CA PRO A 31 -3.83 -23.47 7.85
C PRO A 31 -4.27 -22.15 7.18
N GLU A 32 -4.70 -21.20 8.00
CA GLU A 32 -5.14 -19.86 7.54
C GLU A 32 -4.02 -18.86 7.76
N ILE A 33 -3.02 -18.86 6.86
CA ILE A 33 -1.86 -17.99 7.00
C ILE A 33 -2.13 -16.60 6.38
N THR A 34 -2.84 -16.59 5.24
CA THR A 34 -3.24 -15.37 4.51
C THR A 34 -4.71 -15.46 4.08
N PRO A 35 -5.67 -15.43 5.00
CA PRO A 35 -7.07 -15.73 4.70
C PRO A 35 -7.65 -14.81 3.62
N HIS A 36 -7.38 -13.52 3.67
CA HIS A 36 -7.88 -12.55 2.69
C HIS A 36 -7.32 -12.77 1.28
N LEU A 37 -6.01 -13.04 1.15
CA LEU A 37 -5.42 -13.37 -0.15
C LEU A 37 -5.98 -14.70 -0.68
N THR A 38 -6.15 -15.69 0.20
CA THR A 38 -6.73 -17.00 -0.16
C THR A 38 -8.16 -16.81 -0.68
N GLU A 39 -8.97 -16.01 -0.02
CA GLU A 39 -10.35 -15.72 -0.44
C GLU A 39 -10.37 -15.00 -1.80
N LYS A 40 -9.52 -13.99 -1.98
CA LYS A 40 -9.35 -13.30 -3.28
C LYS A 40 -8.99 -14.29 -4.37
N LEU A 41 -7.97 -15.11 -4.17
CA LEU A 41 -7.51 -16.10 -5.15
C LEU A 41 -8.58 -17.16 -5.44
N ARG A 42 -9.31 -17.61 -4.42
CA ARG A 42 -10.42 -18.56 -4.57
C ARG A 42 -11.50 -18.01 -5.50
N ASN A 43 -11.83 -16.74 -5.35
CA ASN A 43 -12.87 -16.11 -6.18
C ASN A 43 -12.42 -15.94 -7.63
N ASP A 44 -11.14 -15.58 -7.84
CA ASP A 44 -10.57 -15.38 -9.18
C ASP A 44 -10.26 -16.71 -9.91
N HIS A 45 -10.01 -17.81 -9.17
CA HIS A 45 -9.46 -19.06 -9.69
C HIS A 45 -10.10 -20.31 -9.06
N LYS A 46 -11.42 -20.42 -9.12
CA LYS A 46 -12.18 -21.58 -8.57
C LYS A 46 -11.68 -22.91 -9.15
N GLY A 47 -11.42 -23.87 -8.26
CA GLY A 47 -11.06 -25.24 -8.65
C GLY A 47 -9.63 -25.42 -9.17
N THR A 48 -8.75 -24.43 -9.02
CA THR A 48 -7.34 -24.53 -9.45
C THR A 48 -6.39 -24.53 -8.26
N GLN A 49 -5.27 -25.26 -8.39
CA GLN A 49 -4.15 -25.17 -7.47
C GLN A 49 -3.26 -24.01 -7.88
N LEU A 50 -2.98 -23.11 -6.94
CA LEU A 50 -2.12 -21.95 -7.15
C LEU A 50 -0.95 -21.96 -6.18
N THR A 51 0.24 -21.65 -6.70
CA THR A 51 1.41 -21.35 -5.89
C THR A 51 1.59 -19.83 -5.85
N SER A 52 1.63 -19.26 -4.64
CA SER A 52 1.81 -17.82 -4.43
C SER A 52 3.28 -17.46 -4.21
N THR A 53 3.60 -16.17 -4.33
CA THR A 53 4.92 -15.60 -4.03
C THR A 53 5.13 -15.32 -2.54
N ILE A 54 4.13 -15.60 -1.70
CA ILE A 54 4.19 -15.35 -0.25
C ILE A 54 5.35 -16.15 0.37
N ASN A 55 6.22 -15.43 1.07
CA ASN A 55 7.26 -16.03 1.91
C ASN A 55 6.63 -16.47 3.23
N TYR A 56 6.57 -17.78 3.46
CA TYR A 56 5.89 -18.36 4.62
C TYR A 56 6.44 -17.83 5.95
N SER A 57 7.76 -17.79 6.12
CA SER A 57 8.39 -17.35 7.37
C SER A 57 8.13 -15.86 7.63
N LEU A 58 8.25 -15.02 6.59
CA LEU A 58 7.95 -13.60 6.69
C LEU A 58 6.47 -13.37 7.02
N GLN A 59 5.56 -14.11 6.39
CA GLN A 59 4.14 -14.01 6.66
C GLN A 59 3.79 -14.37 8.11
N GLN A 60 4.42 -15.42 8.66
CA GLN A 60 4.22 -15.78 10.07
C GLN A 60 4.69 -14.66 11.01
N GLN A 61 5.85 -14.05 10.73
CA GLN A 61 6.35 -12.91 11.50
C GLN A 61 5.39 -11.72 11.43
N ILE A 62 4.88 -11.40 10.24
CA ILE A 62 3.92 -10.32 10.04
C ILE A 62 2.61 -10.58 10.79
N ASN A 63 2.10 -11.80 10.77
CA ASN A 63 0.90 -12.17 11.52
C ASN A 63 1.10 -11.99 13.04
N GLU A 64 2.27 -12.35 13.55
CA GLU A 64 2.60 -12.18 14.97
C GLU A 64 2.77 -10.69 15.35
N ILE A 65 3.45 -9.90 14.52
CA ILE A 65 3.58 -8.46 14.70
C ILE A 65 2.20 -7.79 14.69
N ALA A 66 1.35 -8.15 13.74
CA ALA A 66 -0.01 -7.63 13.65
C ALA A 66 -0.84 -7.95 14.89
N ARG A 67 -0.73 -9.20 15.40
CA ARG A 67 -1.43 -9.61 16.62
C ARG A 67 -0.99 -8.78 17.83
N LYS A 68 0.31 -8.56 18.01
CA LYS A 68 0.84 -7.73 19.10
C LYS A 68 0.37 -6.29 19.00
N ASN A 69 0.43 -5.71 17.80
CA ASN A 69 -0.01 -4.33 17.59
C ASN A 69 -1.53 -4.18 17.74
N TYR A 70 -2.31 -5.17 17.29
CA TYR A 70 -3.77 -5.17 17.50
C TYR A 70 -4.12 -5.09 18.99
N GLU A 71 -3.45 -5.90 19.85
CA GLU A 71 -3.68 -5.89 21.30
C GLU A 71 -3.40 -4.51 21.95
N ALA A 72 -2.40 -3.79 21.44
CA ALA A 72 -2.09 -2.43 21.89
C ALA A 72 -3.07 -1.39 21.32
N LEU A 73 -3.38 -1.46 20.02
CA LEU A 73 -4.18 -0.45 19.31
C LEU A 73 -5.68 -0.52 19.64
N ARG A 74 -6.23 -1.71 19.93
CA ARG A 74 -7.64 -1.87 20.28
C ARG A 74 -8.07 -1.09 21.52
N GLN A 75 -7.12 -0.77 22.42
CA GLN A 75 -7.38 0.08 23.57
C GLN A 75 -7.73 1.53 23.20
N ASN A 76 -7.34 1.94 21.99
CA ASN A 76 -7.64 3.23 21.40
C ASN A 76 -8.73 3.14 20.30
N GLU A 77 -9.58 2.10 20.36
CA GLU A 77 -10.65 1.83 19.38
C GLU A 77 -10.13 1.63 17.93
N ILE A 78 -8.86 1.25 17.76
CA ILE A 78 -8.26 0.93 16.46
C ILE A 78 -8.28 -0.59 16.29
N HIS A 79 -9.26 -1.08 15.53
CA HIS A 79 -9.55 -2.50 15.39
C HIS A 79 -9.04 -3.11 14.09
N ASN A 80 -8.73 -2.31 13.09
CA ASN A 80 -8.35 -2.79 11.77
C ASN A 80 -6.96 -2.30 11.39
N LEU A 81 -6.11 -3.19 10.92
CA LEU A 81 -4.81 -2.87 10.33
C LEU A 81 -4.50 -3.83 9.17
N ALA A 82 -3.76 -3.37 8.20
CA ALA A 82 -3.28 -4.20 7.09
C ALA A 82 -1.78 -3.99 6.87
N ILE A 83 -1.13 -5.02 6.36
CA ILE A 83 0.29 -4.98 6.02
C ILE A 83 0.48 -5.62 4.65
N LEU A 84 1.23 -4.93 3.78
CA LEU A 84 1.62 -5.43 2.46
C LEU A 84 3.13 -5.24 2.30
N ILE A 85 3.83 -6.32 1.96
CA ILE A 85 5.27 -6.29 1.68
C ILE A 85 5.50 -6.73 0.24
N LEU A 86 6.19 -5.87 -0.51
CA LEU A 86 6.61 -6.12 -1.89
C LEU A 86 8.13 -6.22 -1.97
N ASP A 87 8.62 -7.14 -2.79
CA ASP A 87 9.99 -7.08 -3.29
C ASP A 87 10.08 -6.05 -4.42
N VAL A 88 10.97 -5.08 -4.26
CA VAL A 88 11.13 -3.96 -5.21
C VAL A 88 11.63 -4.43 -6.56
N ASN A 89 12.53 -5.43 -6.60
CA ASN A 89 13.19 -5.87 -7.83
C ASN A 89 12.33 -6.85 -8.62
N THR A 90 11.62 -7.75 -7.93
CA THR A 90 10.78 -8.77 -8.59
C THR A 90 9.31 -8.37 -8.70
N ARG A 91 8.88 -7.34 -7.98
CA ARG A 91 7.48 -6.91 -7.82
C ARG A 91 6.59 -7.98 -7.16
N GLU A 92 7.20 -8.98 -6.52
CA GLU A 92 6.49 -10.06 -5.85
C GLU A 92 5.94 -9.60 -4.49
N VAL A 93 4.71 -10.00 -4.20
CA VAL A 93 4.10 -9.85 -2.88
C VAL A 93 4.69 -10.90 -1.95
N LEU A 94 5.51 -10.49 -1.00
CA LEU A 94 6.16 -11.39 -0.05
C LEU A 94 5.33 -11.64 1.21
N ALA A 95 4.51 -10.67 1.62
CA ALA A 95 3.56 -10.84 2.72
C ALA A 95 2.28 -10.04 2.47
N TYR A 96 1.15 -10.59 2.92
CA TYR A 96 -0.19 -10.04 2.70
C TYR A 96 -1.05 -10.28 3.94
N LEU A 97 -1.25 -9.26 4.74
CA LEU A 97 -2.22 -9.24 5.83
C LEU A 97 -3.35 -8.29 5.49
N GLY A 98 -4.49 -8.82 5.07
CA GLY A 98 -5.63 -8.02 4.61
C GLY A 98 -6.39 -7.31 5.74
N ASN A 99 -6.33 -7.85 6.96
CA ASN A 99 -6.87 -7.23 8.17
C ASN A 99 -6.22 -7.83 9.42
N SER A 100 -6.31 -7.12 10.55
CA SER A 100 -5.92 -7.62 11.87
C SER A 100 -6.80 -8.81 12.32
N PRO A 101 -6.37 -9.58 13.32
CA PRO A 101 -7.17 -10.65 13.92
C PRO A 101 -8.27 -10.08 14.84
N THR A 102 -9.12 -9.21 14.28
CA THR A 102 -10.25 -8.57 14.96
C THR A 102 -11.49 -9.48 14.96
N THR A 103 -12.61 -9.00 15.46
CA THR A 103 -13.87 -9.75 15.56
C THR A 103 -14.81 -9.49 14.37
N ALA A 104 -15.90 -10.25 14.29
CA ALA A 104 -16.94 -10.04 13.29
C ALA A 104 -17.61 -8.65 13.40
N GLU A 105 -17.67 -8.10 14.61
CA GLU A 105 -18.20 -6.75 14.88
C GLU A 105 -17.35 -5.64 14.25
N HIS A 106 -16.09 -5.94 13.97
CA HIS A 106 -15.13 -5.02 13.36
C HIS A 106 -14.70 -5.48 11.96
N ASP A 107 -15.60 -6.16 11.25
CA ASP A 107 -15.43 -6.50 9.83
C ASP A 107 -14.13 -7.28 9.51
N HIS A 108 -13.73 -8.24 10.33
CA HIS A 108 -12.47 -8.97 10.15
C HIS A 108 -12.33 -9.67 8.78
N PHE A 109 -13.44 -9.96 8.09
CA PHE A 109 -13.42 -10.53 6.73
C PHE A 109 -13.07 -9.52 5.62
N VAL A 110 -13.09 -8.23 5.92
CA VAL A 110 -12.83 -7.20 4.91
C VAL A 110 -11.33 -7.11 4.63
N ASP A 111 -10.95 -7.36 3.39
CA ASP A 111 -9.59 -7.10 2.90
C ASP A 111 -9.41 -5.59 2.69
N ILE A 112 -8.76 -4.92 3.64
CA ILE A 112 -8.56 -3.47 3.59
C ILE A 112 -7.34 -3.05 2.77
N ILE A 113 -6.49 -3.98 2.30
CA ILE A 113 -5.38 -3.66 1.37
C ILE A 113 -5.91 -3.05 0.08
N GLN A 114 -7.05 -3.56 -0.42
CA GLN A 114 -7.65 -3.12 -1.67
C GLN A 114 -8.69 -2.00 -1.48
N ARG A 115 -9.10 -1.72 -0.25
CA ARG A 115 -10.15 -0.75 0.02
C ARG A 115 -9.64 0.68 -0.06
N PRO A 116 -10.36 1.57 -0.77
CA PRO A 116 -10.02 2.99 -0.78
C PRO A 116 -10.11 3.59 0.63
N ARG A 117 -9.11 4.40 0.96
CA ARG A 117 -9.05 5.20 2.19
C ARG A 117 -8.49 6.57 1.86
N SER A 118 -8.85 7.57 2.64
CA SER A 118 -8.25 8.89 2.51
C SER A 118 -6.72 8.77 2.52
N THR A 119 -6.10 9.43 1.57
CA THR A 119 -4.64 9.42 1.44
C THR A 119 -3.95 10.26 2.51
N GLY A 120 -4.68 11.13 3.19
CA GLY A 120 -4.04 12.09 4.09
C GLY A 120 -2.92 12.84 3.37
N SER A 121 -1.74 12.85 3.96
CA SER A 121 -0.55 13.52 3.43
C SER A 121 0.35 12.64 2.56
N ILE A 122 0.01 11.37 2.32
CA ILE A 122 0.90 10.41 1.66
C ILE A 122 1.14 10.71 0.17
N LEU A 123 0.36 11.63 -0.42
CA LEU A 123 0.57 12.10 -1.79
C LEU A 123 1.58 13.24 -1.89
N LYS A 124 1.94 13.92 -0.80
CA LYS A 124 2.90 15.04 -0.79
C LYS A 124 4.28 14.68 -1.37
N PRO A 125 4.86 13.50 -1.06
CA PRO A 125 6.12 13.09 -1.66
C PRO A 125 6.07 13.00 -3.18
N PHE A 126 4.95 12.57 -3.77
CA PHE A 126 4.82 12.49 -5.23
C PHE A 126 4.75 13.87 -5.89
N LEU A 127 4.07 14.83 -5.25
CA LEU A 127 4.08 16.23 -5.72
C LEU A 127 5.48 16.83 -5.64
N TYR A 128 6.16 16.64 -4.54
CA TYR A 128 7.54 17.08 -4.34
C TYR A 128 8.48 16.48 -5.39
N THR A 129 8.38 15.16 -5.64
CA THR A 129 9.15 14.49 -6.70
C THR A 129 8.86 15.09 -8.07
N ALA A 130 7.59 15.33 -8.39
CA ALA A 130 7.19 15.88 -9.68
C ALA A 130 7.74 17.30 -9.92
N MET A 131 7.76 18.12 -8.87
CA MET A 131 8.32 19.48 -8.94
C MET A 131 9.86 19.49 -9.04
N LEU A 132 10.53 18.57 -8.33
CA LEU A 132 11.98 18.36 -8.48
C LEU A 132 12.32 17.88 -9.88
N ASP A 133 11.53 16.97 -10.44
CA ASP A 133 11.72 16.34 -11.74
C ASP A 133 11.70 17.38 -12.89
N GLU A 134 10.85 18.38 -12.76
CA GLU A 134 10.75 19.47 -13.73
C GLU A 134 11.70 20.64 -13.46
N GLY A 135 12.46 20.58 -12.36
CA GLY A 135 13.36 21.67 -11.98
C GLY A 135 12.65 22.93 -11.45
N SER A 136 11.34 22.87 -11.22
CA SER A 136 10.57 23.98 -10.61
C SER A 136 10.80 24.11 -9.11
N LEU A 137 11.43 23.11 -8.47
CA LEU A 137 11.76 23.07 -7.06
C LEU A 137 13.14 22.44 -6.87
N LEU A 138 13.87 22.91 -5.87
CA LEU A 138 15.06 22.24 -5.33
C LEU A 138 14.86 21.97 -3.84
N PRO A 139 15.59 21.04 -3.21
CA PRO A 139 15.42 20.70 -1.78
C PRO A 139 15.49 21.91 -0.85
N HIS A 140 16.36 22.88 -1.16
CA HIS A 140 16.55 24.09 -0.36
C HIS A 140 15.79 25.32 -0.86
N THR A 141 14.98 25.17 -1.92
CA THR A 141 14.07 26.25 -2.35
C THR A 141 13.15 26.63 -1.20
N LEU A 142 13.08 27.92 -0.87
CA LEU A 142 12.19 28.42 0.15
C LEU A 142 10.75 28.42 -0.36
N VAL A 143 9.87 27.77 0.37
CA VAL A 143 8.42 27.73 0.12
C VAL A 143 7.69 28.49 1.24
N ALA A 144 6.60 29.14 0.89
CA ALA A 144 5.88 29.97 1.84
C ALA A 144 4.95 29.13 2.72
N ASP A 145 5.14 29.24 4.05
CA ASP A 145 4.27 28.70 5.09
C ASP A 145 3.65 29.87 5.86
N VAL A 146 2.71 30.55 5.19
CA VAL A 146 2.02 31.75 5.71
C VAL A 146 0.51 31.59 5.55
N PRO A 147 -0.30 32.32 6.33
CA PRO A 147 -1.76 32.31 6.17
C PRO A 147 -2.15 32.45 4.70
N THR A 148 -2.89 31.50 4.21
CA THR A 148 -3.22 31.39 2.77
C THR A 148 -4.70 31.10 2.62
N SER A 149 -5.36 31.82 1.68
CA SER A 149 -6.73 31.53 1.28
C SER A 149 -6.81 31.48 -0.24
N VAL A 150 -7.37 30.41 -0.76
CA VAL A 150 -7.53 30.19 -2.21
C VAL A 150 -8.98 29.82 -2.49
N ASN A 151 -9.72 30.71 -3.16
CA ASN A 151 -11.13 30.51 -3.50
C ASN A 151 -12.00 30.09 -2.29
N GLY A 152 -11.76 30.70 -1.13
CA GLY A 152 -12.47 30.38 0.12
C GLY A 152 -11.95 29.16 0.87
N TYR A 153 -10.98 28.44 0.35
CA TYR A 153 -10.28 27.35 1.03
C TYR A 153 -9.04 27.88 1.75
N SER A 154 -9.00 27.70 3.08
CA SER A 154 -7.91 28.19 3.92
C SER A 154 -7.25 27.01 4.66
N PRO A 155 -6.18 26.41 4.08
CA PRO A 155 -5.46 25.33 4.71
C PRO A 155 -4.76 25.79 5.98
N GLN A 156 -4.68 24.90 6.98
CA GLN A 156 -3.94 25.10 8.21
C GLN A 156 -2.97 23.94 8.43
N ASN A 157 -1.81 24.23 9.02
CA ASN A 157 -0.91 23.20 9.53
C ASN A 157 -1.56 22.50 10.74
N PHE A 158 -1.06 21.31 11.08
CA PHE A 158 -1.62 20.50 12.17
C PHE A 158 -1.53 21.22 13.52
N ASP A 159 -0.41 21.90 13.77
CA ASP A 159 -0.14 22.73 14.98
C ASP A 159 -0.80 24.11 14.94
N LYS A 160 -1.43 24.48 13.80
CA LYS A 160 -2.02 25.80 13.52
C LYS A 160 -1.01 26.95 13.48
N GLU A 161 0.27 26.66 13.43
CA GLU A 161 1.35 27.63 13.35
C GLU A 161 1.82 27.83 11.90
N PHE A 162 2.51 28.93 11.66
CA PHE A 162 3.08 29.28 10.36
C PHE A 162 4.56 29.64 10.55
N ASN A 163 5.42 29.02 9.78
CA ASN A 163 6.87 29.15 9.89
C ASN A 163 7.47 30.23 8.97
N GLY A 164 6.64 30.94 8.20
CA GLY A 164 7.08 31.97 7.25
C GLY A 164 7.63 31.40 5.96
N ALA A 165 8.94 31.37 5.78
CA ALA A 165 9.61 30.74 4.66
C ALA A 165 10.45 29.55 5.13
N VAL A 166 10.19 28.37 4.59
CA VAL A 166 10.88 27.14 4.95
C VAL A 166 11.47 26.45 3.72
N PRO A 167 12.61 25.73 3.84
CA PRO A 167 13.09 24.89 2.75
C PRO A 167 12.03 23.82 2.35
N ALA A 168 11.91 23.54 1.08
CA ALA A 168 10.93 22.59 0.57
C ALA A 168 11.11 21.18 1.16
N SER A 169 12.37 20.75 1.40
CA SER A 169 12.66 19.49 2.08
C SER A 169 12.11 19.49 3.53
N VAL A 170 12.28 20.59 4.26
CA VAL A 170 11.72 20.73 5.62
C VAL A 170 10.20 20.74 5.60
N ALA A 171 9.60 21.43 4.62
CA ALA A 171 8.14 21.42 4.45
C ALA A 171 7.59 20.02 4.21
N LEU A 172 8.30 19.19 3.41
CA LEU A 172 7.92 17.80 3.19
C LEU A 172 8.17 16.94 4.44
N ALA A 173 9.35 17.01 5.05
CA ALA A 173 9.71 16.20 6.22
C ALA A 173 8.78 16.45 7.42
N LYS A 174 8.35 17.70 7.62
CA LYS A 174 7.35 18.08 8.62
C LYS A 174 5.91 17.91 8.15
N SER A 175 5.71 17.51 6.91
CA SER A 175 4.37 17.33 6.31
C SER A 175 3.48 18.57 6.42
N LEU A 176 4.04 19.77 6.26
CA LEU A 176 3.30 21.03 6.36
C LEU A 176 2.18 21.09 5.28
N ASN A 177 0.99 21.53 5.70
CA ASN A 177 -0.18 21.54 4.83
C ASN A 177 -0.19 22.78 3.91
N VAL A 178 0.12 23.95 4.47
CA VAL A 178 0.06 25.20 3.71
C VAL A 178 1.06 25.23 2.57
N PRO A 179 2.36 24.89 2.78
CA PRO A 179 3.30 24.76 1.65
C PRO A 179 2.86 23.73 0.61
N ALA A 180 2.31 22.58 1.03
CA ALA A 180 1.87 21.55 0.09
C ALA A 180 0.72 22.02 -0.81
N VAL A 181 -0.25 22.76 -0.27
CA VAL A 181 -1.35 23.33 -1.06
C VAL A 181 -0.82 24.38 -2.05
N ARG A 182 0.09 25.25 -1.59
CA ARG A 182 0.71 26.26 -2.47
C ARG A 182 1.53 25.59 -3.58
N MET A 183 2.36 24.61 -3.25
CA MET A 183 3.10 23.82 -4.25
C MET A 183 2.16 23.14 -5.25
N LEU A 184 1.03 22.58 -4.82
CA LEU A 184 0.04 22.01 -5.73
C LEU A 184 -0.58 23.07 -6.66
N GLN A 185 -0.85 24.26 -6.14
CA GLN A 185 -1.36 25.38 -6.93
C GLN A 185 -0.34 25.82 -7.98
N ASP A 186 0.92 25.97 -7.59
CA ASP A 186 2.01 26.39 -8.47
C ASP A 186 2.33 25.33 -9.54
N TYR A 187 2.35 24.05 -9.17
CA TYR A 187 2.56 22.93 -10.10
C TYR A 187 1.40 22.74 -11.07
N GLY A 188 0.20 23.00 -10.61
CA GLY A 188 -1.05 22.84 -11.35
C GLY A 188 -1.78 21.52 -11.01
N LEU A 189 -3.00 21.68 -10.52
CA LEU A 189 -3.86 20.58 -10.07
C LEU A 189 -4.05 19.49 -11.15
N GLN A 190 -4.37 19.89 -12.39
CA GLN A 190 -4.61 18.96 -13.49
C GLN A 190 -3.34 18.17 -13.85
N LYS A 191 -2.20 18.84 -13.79
CA LYS A 191 -0.90 18.24 -14.08
C LYS A 191 -0.52 17.20 -13.03
N PHE A 192 -0.73 17.52 -11.75
CA PHE A 192 -0.50 16.54 -10.66
C PHE A 192 -1.47 15.37 -10.73
N TYR A 193 -2.73 15.62 -11.04
CA TYR A 193 -3.70 14.56 -11.27
C TYR A 193 -3.21 13.57 -12.35
N HIS A 194 -2.69 14.07 -13.46
CA HIS A 194 -2.11 13.22 -14.51
C HIS A 194 -0.87 12.43 -14.05
N GLN A 195 -0.05 13.00 -13.16
CA GLN A 195 1.05 12.23 -12.55
C GLN A 195 0.52 11.08 -11.67
N LEU A 196 -0.56 11.29 -10.92
CA LEU A 196 -1.18 10.23 -10.13
C LEU A 196 -1.76 9.10 -11.00
N GLU A 197 -2.25 9.40 -12.19
CA GLU A 197 -2.65 8.39 -13.18
C GLU A 197 -1.45 7.54 -13.63
N LYS A 198 -0.32 8.16 -13.96
CA LYS A 198 0.93 7.45 -14.31
C LYS A 198 1.43 6.58 -13.15
N LEU A 199 1.26 7.02 -11.91
CA LEU A 199 1.55 6.27 -10.68
C LEU A 199 0.52 5.16 -10.39
N GLN A 200 -0.42 4.89 -11.29
CA GLN A 200 -1.45 3.86 -11.16
C GLN A 200 -2.37 4.03 -9.94
N GLN A 201 -2.67 5.29 -9.55
CA GLN A 201 -3.58 5.57 -8.44
C GLN A 201 -5.04 5.43 -8.88
N LYS A 202 -5.48 4.21 -9.18
CA LYS A 202 -6.77 3.88 -9.82
C LYS A 202 -8.01 4.31 -9.04
N ASN A 203 -7.89 4.48 -7.72
CA ASN A 203 -8.99 4.92 -6.87
C ASN A 203 -9.23 6.44 -6.96
N ILE A 204 -8.26 7.21 -7.45
CA ILE A 204 -8.40 8.64 -7.75
C ILE A 204 -9.04 8.76 -9.14
N ASN A 205 -10.35 8.60 -9.21
CA ASN A 205 -11.10 8.38 -10.46
C ASN A 205 -12.17 9.44 -10.76
N LYS A 206 -12.26 10.51 -9.93
CA LYS A 206 -13.07 11.68 -10.22
C LYS A 206 -12.21 12.71 -10.94
N SER A 207 -12.82 13.72 -11.55
CA SER A 207 -12.05 14.80 -12.20
C SER A 207 -11.16 15.55 -11.21
N ALA A 208 -10.05 16.11 -11.68
CA ALA A 208 -9.17 16.93 -10.84
C ALA A 208 -9.92 18.05 -10.12
N GLY A 209 -10.86 18.71 -10.82
CA GLY A 209 -11.68 19.78 -10.26
C GLY A 209 -12.60 19.32 -9.12
N TYR A 210 -13.02 18.05 -9.10
CA TYR A 210 -13.79 17.47 -7.98
C TYR A 210 -12.98 17.47 -6.69
N TYR A 211 -11.71 17.09 -6.76
CA TYR A 211 -10.82 17.04 -5.59
C TYR A 211 -10.33 18.42 -5.18
N GLY A 212 -10.11 19.31 -6.14
CA GLY A 212 -9.52 20.62 -5.89
C GLY A 212 -8.19 20.52 -5.16
N LEU A 213 -7.83 21.57 -4.43
CA LEU A 213 -6.58 21.60 -3.66
C LEU A 213 -6.56 20.65 -2.45
N SER A 214 -7.73 20.14 -2.03
CA SER A 214 -7.81 19.12 -0.97
C SER A 214 -7.20 17.78 -1.38
N LEU A 215 -6.97 17.54 -2.68
CA LEU A 215 -6.29 16.37 -3.23
C LEU A 215 -4.99 16.03 -2.46
N ILE A 216 -4.19 17.05 -2.14
CA ILE A 216 -2.88 16.86 -1.48
C ILE A 216 -2.97 16.68 0.04
N LEU A 217 -4.14 16.87 0.63
CA LEU A 217 -4.39 16.79 2.07
C LEU A 217 -5.35 15.65 2.45
N GLY A 218 -5.62 14.72 1.53
CA GLY A 218 -6.49 13.57 1.80
C GLY A 218 -7.93 13.72 1.30
N GLY A 219 -8.20 14.71 0.45
CA GLY A 219 -9.49 14.83 -0.26
C GLY A 219 -9.70 13.75 -1.33
N ALA A 220 -8.68 12.95 -1.60
CA ALA A 220 -8.75 11.78 -2.46
C ALA A 220 -8.57 10.49 -1.67
N GLU A 221 -9.01 9.38 -2.26
CA GLU A 221 -8.85 8.05 -1.68
C GLU A 221 -7.92 7.21 -2.56
N SER A 222 -7.05 6.42 -1.93
CA SER A 222 -6.27 5.38 -2.57
C SER A 222 -6.28 4.10 -1.73
N SER A 223 -5.77 3.01 -2.27
CA SER A 223 -5.61 1.75 -1.55
C SER A 223 -4.18 1.58 -1.07
N LEU A 224 -3.97 0.78 -0.01
CA LEU A 224 -2.64 0.38 0.42
C LEU A 224 -1.88 -0.28 -0.73
N TRP A 225 -2.56 -1.09 -1.53
CA TRP A 225 -2.01 -1.69 -2.75
C TRP A 225 -1.44 -0.64 -3.72
N GLY A 226 -2.24 0.36 -4.07
CA GLY A 226 -1.83 1.41 -5.03
C GLY A 226 -0.67 2.26 -4.52
N ILE A 227 -0.72 2.67 -3.24
CA ILE A 227 0.35 3.46 -2.62
C ILE A 227 1.65 2.65 -2.52
N THR A 228 1.59 1.40 -2.04
CA THR A 228 2.77 0.52 -1.96
C THR A 228 3.37 0.29 -3.34
N ASN A 229 2.53 0.10 -4.37
CA ASN A 229 2.96 -0.03 -5.76
C ASN A 229 3.71 1.21 -6.25
N ALA A 230 3.21 2.41 -5.97
CA ALA A 230 3.84 3.66 -6.39
C ALA A 230 5.23 3.85 -5.75
N TYR A 231 5.37 3.66 -4.43
CA TYR A 231 6.66 3.75 -3.76
C TYR A 231 7.64 2.66 -4.22
N ALA A 232 7.16 1.43 -4.43
CA ALA A 232 7.99 0.36 -4.96
C ALA A 232 8.44 0.66 -6.40
N GLY A 233 7.62 1.32 -7.22
CA GLY A 233 8.00 1.80 -8.55
C GLY A 233 9.11 2.85 -8.50
N MET A 234 9.04 3.82 -7.58
CA MET A 234 10.13 4.78 -7.38
C MET A 234 11.44 4.09 -6.98
N ALA A 235 11.39 3.18 -6.01
CA ALA A 235 12.57 2.45 -5.56
C ALA A 235 13.14 1.54 -6.67
N SER A 236 12.29 0.89 -7.46
CA SER A 236 12.67 0.09 -8.63
C SER A 236 13.37 0.94 -9.69
N THR A 237 12.85 2.15 -9.97
CA THR A 237 13.47 3.10 -10.89
C THR A 237 14.93 3.42 -10.48
N LEU A 238 15.16 3.69 -9.18
CA LEU A 238 16.53 3.93 -8.68
C LEU A 238 17.42 2.70 -8.81
N ASN A 239 16.92 1.52 -8.46
CA ASN A 239 17.69 0.28 -8.53
C ASN A 239 18.11 -0.03 -9.98
N HIS A 240 17.18 0.09 -10.93
CA HIS A 240 17.48 -0.14 -12.34
C HIS A 240 18.44 0.93 -12.90
N PHE A 241 18.20 2.21 -12.62
CA PHE A 241 19.10 3.28 -13.03
C PHE A 241 20.54 3.05 -12.56
N ASN A 242 20.71 2.66 -11.30
CA ASN A 242 22.04 2.39 -10.74
C ASN A 242 22.69 1.13 -11.34
N SER A 243 21.91 0.09 -11.63
CA SER A 243 22.42 -1.20 -12.13
C SER A 243 22.54 -1.29 -13.64
N SER A 244 21.91 -0.38 -14.40
CA SER A 244 21.81 -0.42 -15.86
C SER A 244 22.50 0.76 -16.56
N SER A 245 23.68 1.16 -16.08
CA SER A 245 24.50 2.24 -16.69
C SER A 245 23.73 3.56 -16.89
N SER A 246 22.94 3.95 -15.90
CA SER A 246 22.11 5.16 -15.91
C SER A 246 20.97 5.14 -16.98
N GLU A 247 20.49 3.97 -17.32
CA GLU A 247 19.30 3.79 -18.15
C GLU A 247 18.08 3.40 -17.30
N TYR A 248 16.89 3.64 -17.82
CA TYR A 248 15.61 3.36 -17.16
C TYR A 248 14.92 2.14 -17.78
N LYS A 249 13.97 1.59 -17.05
CA LYS A 249 13.01 0.63 -17.58
C LYS A 249 11.66 1.32 -17.84
N PRO A 250 10.94 0.98 -18.91
CA PRO A 250 9.67 1.66 -19.23
C PRO A 250 8.51 1.29 -18.31
N LYS A 251 8.58 0.15 -17.62
CA LYS A 251 7.44 -0.37 -16.84
C LYS A 251 7.78 -0.50 -15.35
N GLU A 252 8.31 0.57 -14.73
CA GLU A 252 8.70 0.54 -13.31
C GLU A 252 7.50 0.44 -12.36
N PHE A 253 6.33 0.92 -12.77
CA PHE A 253 5.10 0.95 -11.95
C PHE A 253 4.15 -0.21 -12.26
N LEU A 254 4.71 -1.39 -12.60
CA LEU A 254 3.95 -2.63 -12.81
C LEU A 254 3.12 -3.00 -11.59
N GLU A 255 1.96 -3.62 -11.84
CA GLU A 255 1.15 -4.21 -10.78
C GLU A 255 1.93 -5.29 -10.01
N PRO A 256 1.82 -5.32 -8.68
CA PRO A 256 2.43 -6.35 -7.87
C PRO A 256 1.97 -7.77 -8.26
N ILE A 257 2.87 -8.73 -8.12
CA ILE A 257 2.69 -10.12 -8.53
C ILE A 257 2.53 -10.99 -7.29
N TYR A 258 1.47 -11.77 -7.22
CA TYR A 258 1.23 -12.72 -6.11
C TYR A 258 1.18 -14.19 -6.57
N LYS A 259 1.42 -14.47 -7.86
CA LYS A 259 1.50 -15.82 -8.42
C LYS A 259 2.94 -16.13 -8.81
N LEU A 260 3.50 -17.22 -8.31
CA LEU A 260 4.91 -17.59 -8.49
C LEU A 260 5.31 -17.84 -9.96
N ASN A 261 4.38 -18.27 -10.81
CA ASN A 261 4.67 -18.55 -12.23
C ASN A 261 4.62 -17.30 -13.12
N LYS A 262 4.42 -16.13 -12.56
CA LYS A 262 4.42 -14.85 -13.27
C LYS A 262 5.66 -14.06 -12.88
N LYS A 263 6.44 -13.60 -13.86
CA LYS A 263 7.60 -12.73 -13.64
C LYS A 263 7.30 -11.31 -14.10
N ALA A 264 7.90 -10.33 -13.44
CA ALA A 264 7.84 -8.95 -13.88
C ALA A 264 8.61 -8.78 -15.20
N ASP A 265 7.99 -8.11 -16.15
CA ASP A 265 8.63 -7.68 -17.39
C ASP A 265 8.71 -6.17 -17.41
N PHE A 266 9.86 -5.64 -17.01
CA PHE A 266 10.13 -4.20 -16.98
C PHE A 266 10.41 -3.59 -18.36
N GLY A 267 10.49 -4.40 -19.42
CA GLY A 267 10.84 -3.98 -20.77
C GLY A 267 12.34 -3.75 -20.98
N LYS A 268 12.69 -3.23 -22.16
CA LYS A 268 14.09 -2.93 -22.53
C LYS A 268 14.51 -1.58 -21.95
N ASN A 269 15.82 -1.42 -21.72
CA ASN A 269 16.39 -0.16 -21.25
C ASN A 269 16.09 0.99 -22.21
N GLN A 270 15.91 2.19 -21.65
CA GLN A 270 15.67 3.45 -22.36
C GLN A 270 16.32 4.62 -21.63
N PHE A 271 16.56 5.73 -22.36
CA PHE A 271 17.24 6.91 -21.81
C PHE A 271 16.34 7.80 -20.95
N GLN A 272 15.02 7.75 -21.15
CA GLN A 272 14.07 8.59 -20.45
C GLN A 272 13.17 7.72 -19.55
N PRO A 273 12.85 8.15 -18.33
CA PRO A 273 11.87 7.46 -17.49
C PRO A 273 10.45 7.69 -18.01
N GLU A 274 9.54 6.79 -17.61
CA GLU A 274 8.11 6.95 -17.92
C GLU A 274 7.44 7.97 -17.00
N VAL A 275 7.89 8.06 -15.73
CA VAL A 275 7.24 8.88 -14.71
C VAL A 275 8.19 9.91 -14.10
N PHE A 276 9.27 9.49 -13.45
CA PHE A 276 10.21 10.35 -12.74
C PHE A 276 11.67 9.98 -13.01
N HIS A 277 12.54 10.98 -13.11
CA HIS A 277 13.98 10.76 -13.16
C HIS A 277 14.55 10.34 -11.80
N ALA A 278 15.61 9.56 -11.84
CA ALA A 278 16.27 9.01 -10.66
C ALA A 278 16.72 10.09 -9.66
N GLY A 279 17.21 11.24 -10.13
CA GLY A 279 17.65 12.33 -9.27
C GLY A 279 16.50 12.91 -8.41
N ALA A 280 15.32 13.12 -9.00
CA ALA A 280 14.16 13.61 -8.26
C ALA A 280 13.69 12.60 -7.21
N ILE A 281 13.63 11.32 -7.58
CA ILE A 281 13.29 10.23 -6.65
C ILE A 281 14.30 10.16 -5.50
N TYR A 282 15.60 10.20 -5.81
CA TYR A 282 16.66 10.15 -4.80
C TYR A 282 16.51 11.25 -3.76
N HIS A 283 16.36 12.50 -4.20
CA HIS A 283 16.19 13.63 -3.30
C HIS A 283 14.90 13.56 -2.48
N THR A 284 13.83 13.02 -3.05
CA THR A 284 12.57 12.78 -2.31
C THR A 284 12.79 11.75 -1.20
N LEU A 285 13.37 10.59 -1.52
CA LEU A 285 13.61 9.54 -0.53
C LEU A 285 14.59 10.01 0.55
N LYS A 286 15.64 10.77 0.19
CA LYS A 286 16.53 11.40 1.17
C LYS A 286 15.81 12.36 2.12
N THR A 287 14.88 13.16 1.60
CA THR A 287 14.05 14.03 2.44
C THR A 287 13.14 13.23 3.38
N LEU A 288 12.64 12.08 2.95
CA LEU A 288 11.81 11.23 3.79
C LEU A 288 12.58 10.51 4.91
N GLU A 289 13.90 10.41 4.84
CA GLU A 289 14.74 9.94 5.96
C GLU A 289 14.70 10.91 7.15
N GLU A 290 14.43 12.20 6.90
CA GLU A 290 14.40 13.28 7.90
C GLU A 290 13.00 13.50 8.52
N VAL A 291 12.03 12.62 8.24
CA VAL A 291 10.67 12.75 8.79
C VAL A 291 10.71 12.71 10.32
N ASN A 292 10.08 13.70 10.96
CA ASN A 292 9.93 13.73 12.41
C ASN A 292 9.16 12.50 12.90
N ARG A 293 9.74 11.82 13.89
CA ARG A 293 9.10 10.66 14.51
C ARG A 293 8.42 11.07 15.81
N PRO A 294 7.35 10.39 16.22
CA PRO A 294 6.76 10.57 17.54
C PRO A 294 7.80 10.39 18.66
N SER A 295 7.63 11.10 19.75
CA SER A 295 8.45 10.91 20.95
C SER A 295 8.38 9.45 21.42
N GLY A 296 9.53 8.80 21.59
CA GLY A 296 9.64 7.38 21.92
C GLY A 296 10.01 6.46 20.74
N GLU A 297 9.95 6.96 19.49
CA GLU A 297 10.37 6.23 18.28
C GLU A 297 11.63 6.83 17.64
N GLU A 298 12.36 7.65 18.38
CA GLU A 298 13.56 8.37 17.89
C GLU A 298 14.73 7.43 17.59
N ASN A 299 14.74 6.25 18.21
CA ASN A 299 15.82 5.26 18.09
C ASN A 299 15.56 4.17 17.02
N TRP A 300 14.76 4.45 16.01
CA TRP A 300 14.45 3.49 14.95
C TRP A 300 15.69 2.97 14.20
N ASN A 301 16.77 3.73 14.17
CA ASN A 301 18.06 3.34 13.55
C ASN A 301 18.69 2.08 14.19
N PHE A 302 18.26 1.71 15.41
CA PHE A 302 18.71 0.47 16.05
C PHE A 302 17.95 -0.78 15.56
N PHE A 303 16.93 -0.61 14.73
CA PHE A 303 16.09 -1.70 14.22
C PHE A 303 16.21 -1.92 12.70
N SER A 304 17.11 -1.18 12.04
CA SER A 304 17.38 -1.28 10.60
C SER A 304 18.64 -2.10 10.28
#